data_ba55fff583d001360cd897b826dd4cff
#
_entry.id   ba55fff583d001360cd897b826dd4cff
#
_cell.length_a   1.000
_cell.length_b   1.000
_cell.length_c   1.000
_cell.angle_alpha   90.00
_cell.angle_beta   90.00
_cell.angle_gamma   90.00
#
_symmetry.space_group_name_H-M   'P 1'
#
loop_
_entity.id
_entity.type
_entity.pdbx_description
1 polymer ?
#
loop_
_entity_poly.entity_id
_entity_poly.type
_entity_poly.pdbx_seq_one_letter_code
_entity_poly.pdbx_strand_id
1 'polypeptide(L)'
;MKRVLLGMSGGVDSSVSAILLKKAGYEVIGATMELWKDESNIETGCCSSSAIDDARNVCNKLGIEHYVLDCKKEFRKYVIDDFVECYKCAKTPNPCIECNKHIKFDLFYKKAQELGCEYISTGHYAKTEYVEKFGRVVLKKSNAQKKDQTYFLYGIPKEVLPKMIFPLQDFSDKSEIRKIAEENGLQVAKKPDSQEVCFIPNNKYTEFLLNNLEYKPKQGNIVTTNGEILGKHRGLIYYTVGQRKGLGIAYKEPLYVLKLDDNKNEVVVGTQQELFTKELYANELNFLLFNTLDKIMEVNAKIRYRAEEAKAQIIPIGKDKVKVEFEKPQRAVTKGQSVVFYIDDIVLGGGKIL
;
A
#
# COMPACT_ATOMS: atom_id res chain seq x y z
N MET A 1 -10.65 -15.96 27.45
CA MET A 1 -9.44 -15.35 26.84
C MET A 1 -9.90 -14.66 25.57
N LYS A 2 -9.40 -13.46 25.22
CA LYS A 2 -9.76 -12.78 23.97
C LYS A 2 -9.07 -13.46 22.79
N ARG A 3 -9.81 -13.75 21.73
CA ARG A 3 -9.30 -14.45 20.54
C ARG A 3 -8.90 -13.45 19.46
N VAL A 4 -7.76 -13.68 18.82
CA VAL A 4 -7.24 -12.85 17.74
C VAL A 4 -6.82 -13.69 16.54
N LEU A 5 -7.31 -13.34 15.34
CA LEU A 5 -6.82 -13.91 14.09
C LEU A 5 -5.63 -13.09 13.60
N LEU A 6 -4.46 -13.72 13.52
CA LEU A 6 -3.22 -13.10 13.07
C LEU A 6 -2.89 -13.49 11.63
N GLY A 7 -2.72 -12.49 10.77
CA GLY A 7 -2.21 -12.70 9.42
C GLY A 7 -0.73 -13.13 9.42
N MET A 8 -0.48 -14.38 9.05
CA MET A 8 0.85 -15.01 9.00
C MET A 8 1.37 -15.01 7.55
N SER A 9 2.42 -14.25 7.28
CA SER A 9 3.02 -14.13 5.94
C SER A 9 4.27 -15.00 5.74
N GLY A 10 4.65 -15.80 6.71
CA GLY A 10 5.93 -16.52 6.71
C GLY A 10 7.16 -15.62 6.82
N GLY A 11 6.98 -14.36 7.20
CA GLY A 11 8.04 -13.39 7.48
C GLY A 11 8.29 -13.18 8.96
N VAL A 12 9.41 -12.53 9.31
CA VAL A 12 9.81 -12.29 10.70
C VAL A 12 8.80 -11.43 11.46
N ASP A 13 8.21 -10.41 10.82
CA ASP A 13 7.31 -9.46 11.47
C ASP A 13 6.02 -10.14 11.96
N SER A 14 5.37 -10.95 11.12
CA SER A 14 4.18 -11.71 11.52
C SER A 14 4.48 -12.78 12.57
N SER A 15 5.65 -13.40 12.48
CA SER A 15 6.08 -14.43 13.44
C SER A 15 6.34 -13.86 14.83
N VAL A 16 6.99 -12.70 14.91
CA VAL A 16 7.19 -12.00 16.20
C VAL A 16 5.87 -11.46 16.74
N SER A 17 4.98 -10.99 15.86
CA SER A 17 3.62 -10.60 16.27
C SER A 17 2.88 -11.72 16.99
N ALA A 18 3.04 -12.98 16.53
CA ALA A 18 2.45 -14.15 17.20
C ALA A 18 3.00 -14.33 18.62
N ILE A 19 4.32 -14.17 18.81
CA ILE A 19 4.96 -14.26 20.14
C ILE A 19 4.42 -13.18 21.07
N LEU A 20 4.37 -11.94 20.58
CA LEU A 20 3.93 -10.78 21.37
C LEU A 20 2.47 -10.89 21.80
N LEU A 21 1.59 -11.32 20.91
CA LEU A 21 0.17 -11.55 21.22
C LEU A 21 -0.03 -12.64 22.26
N LYS A 22 0.71 -13.75 22.16
CA LYS A 22 0.68 -14.81 23.20
C LYS A 22 1.16 -14.29 24.55
N LYS A 23 2.27 -13.54 24.57
CA LYS A 23 2.79 -12.89 25.80
C LYS A 23 1.79 -11.90 26.40
N ALA A 24 0.99 -11.22 25.56
CA ALA A 24 -0.07 -10.32 26.01
C ALA A 24 -1.35 -11.04 26.45
N GLY A 25 -1.38 -12.38 26.46
CA GLY A 25 -2.49 -13.18 26.98
C GLY A 25 -3.64 -13.40 26.00
N TYR A 26 -3.42 -13.20 24.69
CA TYR A 26 -4.42 -13.54 23.68
C TYR A 26 -4.37 -15.03 23.30
N GLU A 27 -5.54 -15.59 23.01
CA GLU A 27 -5.65 -16.83 22.25
C GLU A 27 -5.45 -16.51 20.77
N VAL A 28 -4.29 -16.90 20.21
CA VAL A 28 -3.89 -16.56 18.86
C VAL A 28 -4.24 -17.69 17.91
N ILE A 29 -4.92 -17.35 16.82
CA ILE A 29 -5.11 -18.22 15.65
C ILE A 29 -4.31 -17.60 14.50
N GLY A 30 -3.42 -18.36 13.87
CA GLY A 30 -2.68 -17.93 12.70
C GLY A 30 -3.47 -18.21 11.43
N ALA A 31 -3.40 -17.29 10.46
CA ALA A 31 -3.95 -17.57 9.14
C ALA A 31 -3.08 -16.96 8.03
N THR A 32 -2.78 -17.77 7.02
CA THR A 32 -2.11 -17.32 5.80
C THR A 32 -3.13 -17.18 4.68
N MET A 33 -3.18 -16.00 4.07
CA MET A 33 -4.04 -15.72 2.92
C MET A 33 -3.33 -16.18 1.66
N GLU A 34 -3.88 -17.17 0.97
CA GLU A 34 -3.41 -17.59 -0.35
C GLU A 34 -4.01 -16.62 -1.40
N LEU A 35 -3.20 -15.67 -1.85
CA LEU A 35 -3.67 -14.54 -2.67
C LEU A 35 -3.54 -14.78 -4.18
N TRP A 36 -2.48 -15.48 -4.59
CA TRP A 36 -2.12 -15.65 -5.98
C TRP A 36 -1.41 -16.98 -6.18
N LYS A 37 -1.64 -17.61 -7.31
CA LYS A 37 -0.87 -18.77 -7.76
C LYS A 37 -0.37 -18.46 -9.16
N ASP A 38 0.94 -18.40 -9.33
CA ASP A 38 1.55 -18.22 -10.63
C ASP A 38 1.54 -19.56 -11.38
N GLU A 39 1.00 -19.56 -12.60
CA GLU A 39 1.01 -20.75 -13.50
C GLU A 39 2.44 -21.10 -13.97
N SER A 40 3.39 -20.15 -13.87
CA SER A 40 4.78 -20.32 -14.26
C SER A 40 5.67 -21.02 -13.24
N ASN A 41 5.13 -21.50 -12.08
CA ASN A 41 5.89 -22.10 -10.97
C ASN A 41 7.00 -21.22 -10.38
N ILE A 42 7.00 -19.91 -10.60
CA ILE A 42 7.94 -18.99 -9.96
C ILE A 42 7.37 -18.65 -8.58
N GLU A 43 7.94 -19.27 -7.54
CA GLU A 43 7.58 -18.99 -6.15
C GLU A 43 8.06 -17.59 -5.75
N THR A 44 7.17 -16.61 -5.74
CA THR A 44 7.50 -15.25 -5.30
C THR A 44 6.47 -14.70 -4.32
N GLY A 45 6.94 -13.91 -3.36
CA GLY A 45 6.10 -13.16 -2.44
C GLY A 45 5.62 -13.92 -1.19
N CYS A 46 4.75 -13.25 -0.41
CA CYS A 46 4.24 -13.73 0.87
C CYS A 46 3.19 -14.86 0.77
N CYS A 47 2.89 -15.33 -0.42
CA CYS A 47 1.86 -16.34 -0.70
C CYS A 47 2.43 -17.57 -1.44
N SER A 48 3.77 -17.68 -1.51
CA SER A 48 4.42 -18.88 -2.04
C SER A 48 4.16 -20.09 -1.12
N SER A 49 4.26 -21.32 -1.68
CA SER A 49 4.15 -22.55 -0.88
C SER A 49 5.17 -22.53 0.27
N SER A 50 6.38 -22.09 0.03
CA SER A 50 7.41 -21.94 1.06
C SER A 50 7.02 -20.93 2.17
N ALA A 51 6.34 -19.84 1.84
CA ALA A 51 5.86 -18.88 2.84
C ALA A 51 4.73 -19.44 3.72
N ILE A 52 3.85 -20.25 3.12
CA ILE A 52 2.80 -20.98 3.87
C ILE A 52 3.44 -22.00 4.82
N ASP A 53 4.46 -22.74 4.36
CA ASP A 53 5.16 -23.72 5.20
C ASP A 53 5.95 -23.04 6.31
N ASP A 54 6.61 -21.92 6.05
CA ASP A 54 7.26 -21.11 7.10
C ASP A 54 6.25 -20.65 8.16
N ALA A 55 5.09 -20.14 7.74
CA ALA A 55 4.04 -19.73 8.65
C ALA A 55 3.52 -20.88 9.49
N ARG A 56 3.30 -22.05 8.86
CA ARG A 56 2.85 -23.28 9.53
C ARG A 56 3.89 -23.76 10.55
N ASN A 57 5.18 -23.78 10.19
CA ASN A 57 6.26 -24.16 11.08
C ASN A 57 6.37 -23.26 12.30
N VAL A 58 6.23 -21.95 12.12
CA VAL A 58 6.19 -20.99 13.23
C VAL A 58 4.98 -21.25 14.13
N CYS A 59 3.79 -21.42 13.56
CA CYS A 59 2.58 -21.69 14.32
C CYS A 59 2.69 -23.00 15.12
N ASN A 60 3.16 -24.09 14.51
CA ASN A 60 3.40 -25.36 15.19
C ASN A 60 4.37 -25.21 16.36
N LYS A 61 5.48 -24.50 16.16
CA LYS A 61 6.47 -24.26 17.22
C LYS A 61 5.90 -23.47 18.39
N LEU A 62 5.00 -22.51 18.10
CA LEU A 62 4.36 -21.69 19.13
C LEU A 62 3.09 -22.32 19.72
N GLY A 63 2.66 -23.50 19.25
CA GLY A 63 1.40 -24.12 19.66
C GLY A 63 0.19 -23.26 19.31
N ILE A 64 0.14 -22.73 18.09
CA ILE A 64 -0.92 -21.90 17.54
C ILE A 64 -1.60 -22.65 16.40
N GLU A 65 -2.94 -22.71 16.40
CA GLU A 65 -3.69 -23.21 15.24
C GLU A 65 -3.39 -22.38 13.99
N HIS A 66 -3.28 -23.02 12.82
CA HIS A 66 -2.98 -22.34 11.57
C HIS A 66 -3.93 -22.75 10.46
N TYR A 67 -4.53 -21.75 9.80
CA TYR A 67 -5.42 -21.91 8.67
C TYR A 67 -4.81 -21.31 7.41
N VAL A 68 -5.13 -21.91 6.26
CA VAL A 68 -4.86 -21.32 4.94
C VAL A 68 -6.19 -20.87 4.34
N LEU A 69 -6.31 -19.58 4.10
CA LEU A 69 -7.52 -18.96 3.58
C LEU A 69 -7.36 -18.72 2.08
N ASP A 70 -8.20 -19.35 1.25
CA ASP A 70 -8.24 -19.06 -0.18
C ASP A 70 -8.88 -17.69 -0.41
N CYS A 71 -8.08 -16.73 -0.85
CA CYS A 71 -8.47 -15.37 -1.16
C CYS A 71 -8.16 -15.01 -2.63
N LYS A 72 -7.85 -15.99 -3.47
CA LYS A 72 -7.39 -15.77 -4.86
C LYS A 72 -8.41 -15.02 -5.71
N LYS A 73 -9.69 -15.38 -5.59
CA LYS A 73 -10.76 -14.76 -6.37
C LYS A 73 -10.92 -13.28 -6.04
N GLU A 74 -10.97 -12.95 -4.75
CA GLU A 74 -11.13 -11.58 -4.29
C GLU A 74 -9.85 -10.76 -4.58
N PHE A 75 -8.68 -11.36 -4.41
CA PHE A 75 -7.40 -10.72 -4.73
C PHE A 75 -7.31 -10.41 -6.23
N ARG A 76 -7.69 -11.34 -7.10
CA ARG A 76 -7.78 -11.09 -8.55
C ARG A 76 -8.67 -9.89 -8.83
N LYS A 77 -9.91 -9.91 -8.31
CA LYS A 77 -10.92 -8.88 -8.57
C LYS A 77 -10.51 -7.49 -8.07
N TYR A 78 -10.04 -7.39 -6.82
CA TYR A 78 -9.86 -6.08 -6.17
C TYR A 78 -8.44 -5.54 -6.29
N VAL A 79 -7.46 -6.39 -6.56
CA VAL A 79 -6.04 -5.97 -6.58
C VAL A 79 -5.45 -6.07 -7.98
N ILE A 80 -5.56 -7.23 -8.63
CA ILE A 80 -4.92 -7.43 -9.93
C ILE A 80 -5.69 -6.73 -11.04
N ASP A 81 -7.02 -6.87 -11.07
CA ASP A 81 -7.84 -6.25 -12.10
C ASP A 81 -7.80 -4.71 -11.97
N ASP A 82 -7.85 -4.15 -10.74
CA ASP A 82 -7.63 -2.70 -10.50
C ASP A 82 -6.25 -2.25 -10.97
N PHE A 83 -5.20 -3.05 -10.68
CA PHE A 83 -3.84 -2.76 -11.13
C PHE A 83 -3.75 -2.69 -12.66
N VAL A 84 -4.28 -3.66 -13.35
CA VAL A 84 -4.29 -3.71 -14.83
C VAL A 84 -5.11 -2.56 -15.40
N GLU A 85 -6.30 -2.29 -14.86
CA GLU A 85 -7.19 -1.23 -15.34
C GLU A 85 -6.60 0.17 -15.13
N CYS A 86 -5.93 0.40 -14.01
CA CYS A 86 -5.21 1.65 -13.79
C CYS A 86 -4.16 1.91 -14.87
N TYR A 87 -3.34 0.90 -15.21
CA TYR A 87 -2.34 1.07 -16.28
C TYR A 87 -2.94 1.25 -17.68
N LYS A 88 -4.10 0.64 -17.96
CA LYS A 88 -4.87 0.92 -19.18
C LYS A 88 -5.25 2.41 -19.31
N CYS A 89 -5.60 3.04 -18.19
CA CYS A 89 -5.96 4.45 -18.10
C CYS A 89 -4.76 5.37 -17.79
N ALA A 90 -3.53 4.96 -18.13
CA ALA A 90 -2.31 5.73 -17.89
C ALA A 90 -2.12 6.22 -16.44
N LYS A 91 -2.64 5.48 -15.46
CA LYS A 91 -2.50 5.73 -14.02
C LYS A 91 -1.45 4.78 -13.43
N THR A 92 -0.85 5.17 -12.30
CA THR A 92 0.10 4.33 -11.56
C THR A 92 -0.54 3.90 -10.23
N PRO A 93 -1.08 2.68 -10.12
CA PRO A 93 -1.78 2.22 -8.92
C PRO A 93 -0.85 1.92 -7.74
N ASN A 94 -1.45 1.75 -6.56
CA ASN A 94 -0.79 1.18 -5.39
C ASN A 94 -1.55 -0.07 -4.92
N PRO A 95 -1.18 -1.26 -5.43
CA PRO A 95 -1.92 -2.50 -5.15
C PRO A 95 -1.88 -2.89 -3.66
N CYS A 96 -0.87 -2.44 -2.89
CA CYS A 96 -0.82 -2.73 -1.45
C CYS A 96 -1.95 -2.05 -0.68
N ILE A 97 -2.39 -0.87 -1.10
CA ILE A 97 -3.53 -0.17 -0.48
C ILE A 97 -4.82 -0.94 -0.75
N GLU A 98 -5.08 -1.35 -1.98
CA GLU A 98 -6.26 -2.14 -2.33
C GLU A 98 -6.26 -3.51 -1.62
N CYS A 99 -5.10 -4.17 -1.54
CA CYS A 99 -4.95 -5.41 -0.78
C CYS A 99 -5.26 -5.21 0.71
N ASN A 100 -4.76 -4.15 1.33
CA ASN A 100 -5.08 -3.85 2.72
C ASN A 100 -6.58 -3.57 2.89
N LYS A 101 -7.17 -2.71 2.03
CA LYS A 101 -8.58 -2.32 2.10
C LYS A 101 -9.53 -3.51 1.96
N HIS A 102 -9.38 -4.31 0.92
CA HIS A 102 -10.36 -5.33 0.54
C HIS A 102 -10.05 -6.73 1.06
N ILE A 103 -8.76 -7.08 1.21
CA ILE A 103 -8.37 -8.43 1.60
C ILE A 103 -8.03 -8.49 3.09
N LYS A 104 -7.03 -7.69 3.55
CA LYS A 104 -6.52 -7.83 4.91
C LYS A 104 -7.42 -7.22 5.99
N PHE A 105 -8.24 -6.23 5.65
CA PHE A 105 -9.05 -5.53 6.67
C PHE A 105 -10.55 -5.58 6.42
N ASP A 106 -11.01 -6.14 5.31
CA ASP A 106 -12.42 -6.49 5.08
C ASP A 106 -12.62 -8.01 5.08
N LEU A 107 -12.13 -8.72 4.07
CA LEU A 107 -12.33 -10.16 3.94
C LEU A 107 -11.74 -10.93 5.15
N PHE A 108 -10.52 -10.61 5.54
CA PHE A 108 -9.85 -11.27 6.66
C PHE A 108 -10.57 -11.02 7.99
N TYR A 109 -11.15 -9.82 8.19
CA TYR A 109 -11.98 -9.56 9.36
C TYR A 109 -13.26 -10.39 9.37
N LYS A 110 -13.93 -10.55 8.24
CA LYS A 110 -15.09 -11.44 8.10
C LYS A 110 -14.73 -12.89 8.46
N LYS A 111 -13.57 -13.36 7.98
CA LYS A 111 -13.05 -14.70 8.34
C LYS A 111 -12.71 -14.82 9.83
N ALA A 112 -12.20 -13.77 10.44
CA ALA A 112 -11.98 -13.74 11.89
C ALA A 112 -13.28 -13.93 12.68
N GLN A 113 -14.35 -13.27 12.26
CA GLN A 113 -15.68 -13.43 12.88
C GLN A 113 -16.23 -14.85 12.73
N GLU A 114 -16.07 -15.47 11.53
CA GLU A 114 -16.46 -16.87 11.29
C GLU A 114 -15.71 -17.85 12.22
N LEU A 115 -14.44 -17.55 12.56
CA LEU A 115 -13.61 -18.32 13.47
C LEU A 115 -13.80 -17.93 14.95
N GLY A 116 -14.77 -17.07 15.27
CA GLY A 116 -15.05 -16.61 16.63
C GLY A 116 -13.95 -15.73 17.23
N CYS A 117 -13.17 -15.04 16.39
CA CYS A 117 -12.16 -14.08 16.85
C CYS A 117 -12.76 -12.69 17.01
N GLU A 118 -12.50 -12.05 18.16
CA GLU A 118 -12.92 -10.68 18.44
C GLU A 118 -12.05 -9.64 17.75
N TYR A 119 -10.78 -9.99 17.49
CA TYR A 119 -9.75 -9.10 16.96
C TYR A 119 -9.05 -9.70 15.75
N ILE A 120 -8.49 -8.82 14.93
CA ILE A 120 -7.52 -9.18 13.90
C ILE A 120 -6.20 -8.50 14.16
N SER A 121 -5.12 -9.13 13.69
CA SER A 121 -3.77 -8.59 13.82
C SER A 121 -2.93 -8.87 12.59
N THR A 122 -1.97 -8.02 12.35
CA THR A 122 -0.98 -8.16 11.27
C THR A 122 0.37 -7.64 11.73
N GLY A 123 1.45 -8.04 11.05
CA GLY A 123 2.80 -7.55 11.29
C GLY A 123 3.07 -6.14 10.71
N HIS A 124 2.08 -5.27 10.58
CA HIS A 124 2.31 -3.90 10.13
C HIS A 124 2.88 -3.02 11.24
N TYR A 125 3.73 -2.09 10.83
CA TYR A 125 4.24 -1.01 11.68
C TYR A 125 3.25 0.16 11.66
N ALA A 126 2.30 0.11 12.55
CA ALA A 126 1.28 1.12 12.80
C ALA A 126 0.83 1.01 14.26
N LYS A 127 0.04 1.95 14.75
CA LYS A 127 -0.52 1.95 16.10
C LYS A 127 -2.01 2.24 16.06
N THR A 128 -2.77 1.58 16.94
CA THR A 128 -4.16 1.93 17.25
C THR A 128 -4.27 2.39 18.69
N GLU A 129 -4.97 3.49 18.93
CA GLU A 129 -5.12 4.08 20.25
C GLU A 129 -6.50 4.73 20.39
N TYR A 130 -7.15 4.56 21.55
CA TYR A 130 -8.35 5.32 21.85
C TYR A 130 -7.98 6.75 22.23
N VAL A 131 -8.54 7.73 21.55
CA VAL A 131 -8.28 9.14 21.80
C VAL A 131 -9.58 9.82 22.21
N GLU A 132 -9.66 10.30 23.46
CA GLU A 132 -10.85 10.92 24.03
C GLU A 132 -11.35 12.10 23.21
N LYS A 133 -10.46 12.97 22.72
CA LYS A 133 -10.79 14.12 21.87
C LYS A 133 -11.65 13.74 20.65
N PHE A 134 -11.52 12.53 20.14
CA PHE A 134 -12.26 12.03 18.99
C PHE A 134 -13.36 11.02 19.39
N GLY A 135 -13.38 10.56 20.64
CA GLY A 135 -14.33 9.58 21.15
C GLY A 135 -14.24 8.21 20.45
N ARG A 136 -13.06 7.87 19.91
CA ARG A 136 -12.86 6.65 19.11
C ARG A 136 -11.42 6.17 19.08
N VAL A 137 -11.26 4.93 18.62
CA VAL A 137 -9.93 4.41 18.27
C VAL A 137 -9.48 5.07 16.97
N VAL A 138 -8.25 5.53 16.94
CA VAL A 138 -7.59 6.17 15.79
C VAL A 138 -6.42 5.34 15.32
N LEU A 139 -6.06 5.49 14.05
CA LEU A 139 -4.82 4.95 13.47
C LEU A 139 -3.72 5.99 13.62
N LYS A 140 -2.57 5.57 14.18
CA LYS A 140 -1.41 6.43 14.43
C LYS A 140 -0.14 5.83 13.83
N LYS A 141 0.83 6.68 13.54
CA LYS A 141 2.17 6.25 13.15
C LYS A 141 2.79 5.40 14.27
N SER A 142 3.56 4.39 13.88
CA SER A 142 4.35 3.59 14.81
C SER A 142 5.59 4.34 15.28
N ASN A 143 6.24 3.84 16.34
CA ASN A 143 7.52 4.39 16.80
C ASN A 143 8.65 4.18 15.77
N ALA A 144 8.51 3.21 14.86
CA ALA A 144 9.43 2.95 13.77
C ALA A 144 9.26 3.96 12.62
N GLN A 145 9.62 5.22 12.79
CA GLN A 145 9.39 6.30 11.81
C GLN A 145 9.83 5.95 10.38
N LYS A 146 10.99 5.26 10.22
CA LYS A 146 11.50 4.84 8.90
C LYS A 146 10.75 3.64 8.29
N LYS A 147 9.98 2.93 9.10
CA LYS A 147 9.22 1.72 8.73
C LYS A 147 7.71 1.93 8.83
N ASP A 148 7.25 3.12 9.20
CA ASP A 148 5.84 3.43 9.33
C ASP A 148 5.06 3.05 8.06
N GLN A 149 4.00 2.28 8.24
CA GLN A 149 3.19 1.74 7.14
C GLN A 149 1.79 2.33 7.08
N THR A 150 1.50 3.35 7.86
CA THR A 150 0.18 3.98 7.92
C THR A 150 -0.30 4.53 6.57
N TYR A 151 0.63 4.92 5.69
CA TYR A 151 0.31 5.31 4.33
C TYR A 151 -0.49 4.24 3.56
N PHE A 152 -0.22 2.96 3.80
CA PHE A 152 -0.93 1.86 3.15
C PHE A 152 -2.23 1.48 3.86
N LEU A 153 -2.51 2.08 5.02
CA LEU A 153 -3.58 1.66 5.93
C LEU A 153 -4.75 2.66 6.00
N TYR A 154 -4.67 3.80 5.34
CA TYR A 154 -5.73 4.80 5.39
C TYR A 154 -7.09 4.28 4.89
N GLY A 155 -7.08 3.24 4.04
CA GLY A 155 -8.28 2.61 3.48
C GLY A 155 -8.97 1.60 4.40
N ILE A 156 -8.52 1.41 5.63
CA ILE A 156 -9.17 0.51 6.62
C ILE A 156 -10.61 0.98 6.87
N PRO A 157 -11.62 0.08 6.85
CA PRO A 157 -12.97 0.43 7.26
C PRO A 157 -12.98 0.90 8.74
N LYS A 158 -13.65 2.01 9.00
CA LYS A 158 -13.66 2.64 10.34
C LYS A 158 -14.16 1.72 11.45
N GLU A 159 -15.11 0.88 11.14
CA GLU A 159 -15.72 -0.11 12.05
C GLU A 159 -14.75 -1.24 12.41
N VAL A 160 -13.77 -1.51 11.56
CA VAL A 160 -12.75 -2.54 11.80
C VAL A 160 -11.62 -2.03 12.69
N LEU A 161 -11.33 -0.72 12.63
CA LEU A 161 -10.19 -0.12 13.33
C LEU A 161 -10.14 -0.43 14.85
N PRO A 162 -11.26 -0.40 15.61
CA PRO A 162 -11.26 -0.78 17.03
C PRO A 162 -10.99 -2.29 17.28
N LYS A 163 -11.04 -3.10 16.23
CA LYS A 163 -10.80 -4.55 16.29
C LYS A 163 -9.38 -4.93 15.85
N MET A 164 -8.55 -3.95 15.55
CA MET A 164 -7.20 -4.17 15.08
C MET A 164 -6.17 -4.07 16.19
N ILE A 165 -5.19 -4.98 16.15
CA ILE A 165 -4.03 -4.99 17.03
C ILE A 165 -2.77 -5.00 16.18
N PHE A 166 -1.88 -4.04 16.41
CA PHE A 166 -0.56 -3.96 15.76
C PHE A 166 0.52 -4.23 16.81
N PRO A 167 0.98 -5.48 16.97
CA PRO A 167 1.93 -5.83 18.03
C PRO A 167 3.31 -5.17 17.90
N LEU A 168 3.65 -4.69 16.69
CA LEU A 168 4.94 -4.06 16.40
C LEU A 168 4.94 -2.53 16.59
N GLN A 169 3.87 -1.96 17.13
CA GLN A 169 3.65 -0.52 17.24
C GLN A 169 4.74 0.24 18.01
N ASP A 170 5.33 -0.37 19.04
CA ASP A 170 6.25 0.29 19.97
C ASP A 170 7.73 0.05 19.63
N PHE A 171 8.03 -0.81 18.65
CA PHE A 171 9.40 -1.08 18.23
C PHE A 171 9.91 0.04 17.31
N SER A 172 11.12 0.53 17.59
CA SER A 172 11.76 1.58 16.80
C SER A 172 12.65 1.03 15.69
N ASP A 173 13.20 -0.17 15.88
CA ASP A 173 14.12 -0.82 14.95
C ASP A 173 13.78 -2.30 14.71
N LYS A 174 14.01 -2.73 13.48
CA LYS A 174 13.78 -4.13 13.08
C LYS A 174 14.81 -5.11 13.65
N SER A 175 15.94 -4.65 14.10
CA SER A 175 16.95 -5.47 14.79
C SER A 175 16.38 -6.09 16.07
N GLU A 176 15.56 -5.33 16.81
CA GLU A 176 14.87 -5.82 18.00
C GLU A 176 13.91 -6.96 17.65
N ILE A 177 13.16 -6.81 16.56
CA ILE A 177 12.23 -7.84 16.06
C ILE A 177 13.00 -9.12 15.68
N ARG A 178 14.13 -8.99 14.97
CA ARG A 178 14.98 -10.12 14.59
C ARG A 178 15.57 -10.82 15.82
N LYS A 179 16.01 -10.05 16.82
CA LYS A 179 16.52 -10.57 18.10
C LYS A 179 15.46 -11.40 18.81
N ILE A 180 14.23 -10.91 18.92
CA ILE A 180 13.11 -11.67 19.52
C ILE A 180 12.87 -12.97 18.75
N ALA A 181 12.91 -12.95 17.42
CA ALA A 181 12.75 -14.14 16.60
C ALA A 181 13.88 -15.16 16.84
N GLU A 182 15.14 -14.70 16.94
CA GLU A 182 16.31 -15.54 17.22
C GLU A 182 16.25 -16.16 18.62
N GLU A 183 15.95 -15.35 19.64
CA GLU A 183 15.80 -15.83 21.04
C GLU A 183 14.71 -16.89 21.19
N ASN A 184 13.67 -16.86 20.35
CA ASN A 184 12.62 -17.87 20.29
C ASN A 184 12.96 -19.00 19.28
N GLY A 185 14.15 -19.00 18.70
CA GLY A 185 14.66 -20.02 17.78
C GLY A 185 13.88 -20.11 16.47
N LEU A 186 13.28 -19.02 15.97
CA LEU A 186 12.55 -19.01 14.72
C LEU A 186 13.50 -18.93 13.52
N GLN A 187 13.39 -19.86 12.60
CA GLN A 187 14.24 -19.91 11.40
C GLN A 187 14.07 -18.68 10.51
N VAL A 188 12.89 -18.07 10.51
CA VAL A 188 12.55 -16.86 9.73
C VAL A 188 13.29 -15.60 10.18
N ALA A 189 14.03 -15.62 11.31
CA ALA A 189 14.78 -14.47 11.82
C ALA A 189 15.76 -13.87 10.79
N LYS A 190 16.38 -14.73 9.96
CA LYS A 190 17.37 -14.34 8.94
C LYS A 190 16.76 -14.06 7.56
N LYS A 191 15.44 -14.28 7.39
CA LYS A 191 14.76 -14.07 6.11
C LYS A 191 14.78 -12.58 5.71
N PRO A 192 15.13 -12.25 4.46
CA PRO A 192 15.08 -10.85 3.98
C PRO A 192 13.63 -10.33 3.93
N ASP A 193 13.50 -9.00 4.01
CA ASP A 193 12.21 -8.36 3.85
C ASP A 193 11.73 -8.43 2.40
N SER A 194 10.43 -8.62 2.19
CA SER A 194 9.83 -8.45 0.86
C SER A 194 9.90 -6.98 0.46
N GLN A 195 10.56 -6.67 -0.66
CA GLN A 195 10.77 -5.32 -1.18
C GLN A 195 9.86 -4.99 -2.36
N GLU A 196 9.18 -5.98 -2.92
CA GLU A 196 8.47 -5.92 -4.20
C GLU A 196 6.97 -6.13 -4.02
N VAL A 197 6.21 -5.81 -5.08
CA VAL A 197 4.79 -6.15 -5.17
C VAL A 197 4.66 -7.67 -5.23
N CYS A 198 3.91 -8.24 -4.30
CA CYS A 198 3.91 -9.68 -4.02
C CYS A 198 3.49 -10.60 -5.18
N PHE A 199 2.77 -10.09 -6.19
CA PHE A 199 2.35 -10.85 -7.37
C PHE A 199 3.13 -10.48 -8.65
N ILE A 200 4.18 -9.63 -8.53
CA ILE A 200 5.02 -9.22 -9.66
C ILE A 200 6.45 -9.70 -9.38
N PRO A 201 6.85 -10.86 -9.95
CA PRO A 201 8.19 -11.39 -9.72
C PRO A 201 9.25 -10.49 -10.36
N ASN A 202 10.39 -10.32 -9.65
CA ASN A 202 11.58 -9.63 -10.13
C ASN A 202 11.33 -8.20 -10.64
N ASN A 203 10.35 -7.47 -10.09
CA ASN A 203 9.93 -6.13 -10.53
C ASN A 203 9.57 -6.01 -12.02
N LYS A 204 9.21 -7.11 -12.69
CA LYS A 204 8.87 -7.16 -14.11
C LYS A 204 7.40 -6.78 -14.36
N TYR A 205 6.96 -5.65 -13.84
CA TYR A 205 5.55 -5.25 -13.93
C TYR A 205 5.04 -5.11 -15.37
N THR A 206 5.90 -4.70 -16.30
CA THR A 206 5.52 -4.59 -17.72
C THR A 206 5.25 -5.95 -18.36
N GLU A 207 6.03 -6.98 -18.02
CA GLU A 207 5.82 -8.36 -18.47
C GLU A 207 4.51 -8.91 -17.90
N PHE A 208 4.28 -8.69 -16.61
CA PHE A 208 3.01 -9.04 -15.95
C PHE A 208 1.82 -8.35 -16.62
N LEU A 209 1.91 -7.05 -16.91
CA LEU A 209 0.85 -6.31 -17.61
C LEU A 209 0.58 -6.89 -19.00
N LEU A 210 1.63 -7.15 -19.80
CA LEU A 210 1.48 -7.71 -21.14
C LEU A 210 0.75 -9.07 -21.15
N ASN A 211 0.98 -9.89 -20.12
CA ASN A 211 0.32 -11.18 -19.95
C ASN A 211 -1.15 -11.06 -19.48
N ASN A 212 -1.54 -9.91 -18.90
CA ASN A 212 -2.88 -9.66 -18.37
C ASN A 212 -3.68 -8.63 -19.19
N LEU A 213 -3.08 -7.99 -20.19
CA LEU A 213 -3.77 -7.08 -21.10
C LEU A 213 -4.39 -7.85 -22.27
N GLU A 214 -5.62 -7.50 -22.63
CA GLU A 214 -6.32 -8.05 -23.78
C GLU A 214 -5.84 -7.48 -25.12
N TYR A 215 -4.98 -6.45 -25.09
CA TYR A 215 -4.48 -5.76 -26.27
C TYR A 215 -2.99 -5.45 -26.15
N LYS A 216 -2.33 -5.29 -27.29
CA LYS A 216 -0.93 -4.84 -27.36
C LYS A 216 -0.86 -3.31 -27.15
N PRO A 217 0.05 -2.82 -26.28
CA PRO A 217 0.27 -1.38 -26.10
C PRO A 217 0.60 -0.69 -27.42
N LYS A 218 -0.08 0.43 -27.71
CA LYS A 218 0.11 1.17 -28.95
C LYS A 218 1.27 2.15 -28.81
N GLN A 219 2.11 2.24 -29.84
CA GLN A 219 3.15 3.25 -29.96
C GLN A 219 2.49 4.64 -30.13
N GLY A 220 3.11 5.67 -29.55
CA GLY A 220 2.65 7.05 -29.64
C GLY A 220 3.83 8.03 -29.60
N ASN A 221 3.55 9.32 -29.38
CA ASN A 221 4.56 10.37 -29.37
C ASN A 221 5.09 10.66 -27.96
N ILE A 222 6.37 10.99 -27.87
CA ILE A 222 6.94 11.71 -26.73
C ILE A 222 6.97 13.18 -27.12
N VAL A 223 6.28 14.02 -26.33
CA VAL A 223 6.12 15.45 -26.63
C VAL A 223 6.56 16.31 -25.46
N THR A 224 6.99 17.54 -25.77
CA THR A 224 7.19 18.58 -24.74
C THR A 224 5.85 19.16 -24.27
N THR A 225 5.87 19.98 -23.22
CA THR A 225 4.70 20.73 -22.73
C THR A 225 4.13 21.69 -23.80
N ASN A 226 4.96 22.13 -24.78
CA ASN A 226 4.58 22.99 -25.91
C ASN A 226 4.08 22.20 -27.14
N GLY A 227 4.04 20.85 -27.06
CA GLY A 227 3.58 20.00 -28.16
C GLY A 227 4.65 19.63 -29.19
N GLU A 228 5.91 19.98 -28.98
CA GLU A 228 7.03 19.56 -29.85
C GLU A 228 7.25 18.06 -29.72
N ILE A 229 7.29 17.34 -30.84
CA ILE A 229 7.53 15.88 -30.87
C ILE A 229 9.04 15.64 -30.82
N LEU A 230 9.47 14.95 -29.75
CA LEU A 230 10.87 14.57 -29.50
C LEU A 230 11.19 13.14 -29.94
N GLY A 231 10.16 12.28 -30.11
CA GLY A 231 10.36 10.89 -30.45
C GLY A 231 9.08 10.05 -30.32
N LYS A 232 9.26 8.73 -30.31
CA LYS A 232 8.18 7.75 -30.17
C LYS A 232 8.35 6.95 -28.89
N HIS A 233 7.23 6.67 -28.19
CA HIS A 233 7.21 5.73 -27.09
C HIS A 233 6.62 4.38 -27.55
N ARG A 234 6.96 3.30 -26.85
CA ARG A 234 6.54 1.92 -27.17
C ARG A 234 5.20 1.51 -26.53
N GLY A 235 4.51 2.44 -25.86
CA GLY A 235 3.25 2.24 -25.13
C GLY A 235 3.29 2.91 -23.77
N LEU A 236 2.17 3.51 -23.31
CA LEU A 236 2.10 4.29 -22.07
C LEU A 236 2.47 3.44 -20.83
N ILE A 237 2.16 2.15 -20.83
CA ILE A 237 2.43 1.24 -19.70
C ILE A 237 3.93 1.14 -19.33
N TYR A 238 4.83 1.55 -20.20
CA TYR A 238 6.28 1.50 -19.96
C TYR A 238 6.82 2.76 -19.26
N TYR A 239 5.95 3.73 -18.99
CA TYR A 239 6.34 5.03 -18.45
C TYR A 239 5.59 5.35 -17.15
N THR A 240 6.26 6.10 -16.29
CA THR A 240 5.68 6.56 -15.01
C THR A 240 6.06 8.01 -14.78
N VAL A 241 5.17 8.81 -14.23
CA VAL A 241 5.44 10.23 -13.89
C VAL A 241 6.65 10.34 -12.98
N GLY A 242 7.58 11.22 -13.34
CA GLY A 242 8.87 11.42 -12.69
C GLY A 242 10.02 10.55 -13.23
N GLN A 243 9.75 9.64 -14.18
CA GLN A 243 10.78 8.82 -14.82
C GLN A 243 11.72 9.70 -15.66
N ARG A 244 13.04 9.48 -15.49
CA ARG A 244 14.11 10.16 -16.27
C ARG A 244 14.79 9.21 -17.24
N LYS A 245 15.08 7.97 -16.80
CA LYS A 245 15.83 7.01 -17.62
C LYS A 245 14.90 6.23 -18.55
N GLY A 246 15.45 5.77 -19.69
CA GLY A 246 14.72 4.91 -20.62
C GLY A 246 13.71 5.63 -21.51
N LEU A 247 13.80 6.95 -21.67
CA LEU A 247 12.96 7.73 -22.59
C LEU A 247 13.38 7.55 -24.06
N GLY A 248 14.66 7.25 -24.32
CA GLY A 248 15.17 7.04 -25.68
C GLY A 248 15.19 8.29 -26.55
N ILE A 249 15.23 9.48 -25.95
CA ILE A 249 15.29 10.78 -26.62
C ILE A 249 16.56 11.52 -26.24
N ALA A 250 17.12 12.30 -27.19
CA ALA A 250 18.19 13.23 -26.94
C ALA A 250 17.63 14.65 -26.81
N TYR A 251 18.05 15.36 -25.79
CA TYR A 251 17.65 16.75 -25.56
C TYR A 251 18.76 17.50 -24.83
N LYS A 252 18.77 18.86 -24.92
CA LYS A 252 19.80 19.72 -24.35
C LYS A 252 19.98 19.61 -22.82
N GLU A 253 18.93 19.16 -22.13
CA GLU A 253 18.92 18.99 -20.67
C GLU A 253 18.14 17.74 -20.28
N PRO A 254 18.28 17.21 -19.03
CA PRO A 254 17.54 16.04 -18.57
C PRO A 254 16.04 16.27 -18.58
N LEU A 255 15.31 15.41 -19.28
CA LEU A 255 13.85 15.40 -19.30
C LEU A 255 13.26 14.32 -18.39
N TYR A 256 12.06 14.60 -17.89
CA TYR A 256 11.27 13.75 -17.01
C TYR A 256 9.87 13.59 -17.56
N VAL A 257 9.27 12.43 -17.36
CA VAL A 257 7.84 12.24 -17.64
C VAL A 257 7.02 13.11 -16.68
N LEU A 258 6.26 14.05 -17.23
CA LEU A 258 5.37 14.94 -16.46
C LEU A 258 3.95 14.40 -16.41
N LYS A 259 3.47 13.84 -17.51
CA LYS A 259 2.11 13.35 -17.69
C LYS A 259 2.08 12.21 -18.70
N LEU A 260 1.21 11.26 -18.47
CA LEU A 260 0.76 10.29 -19.48
C LEU A 260 -0.64 10.72 -19.95
N ASP A 261 -0.80 10.96 -21.24
CA ASP A 261 -2.06 11.36 -21.85
C ASP A 261 -2.63 10.18 -22.64
N ASP A 262 -3.61 9.50 -22.03
CA ASP A 262 -4.26 8.33 -22.62
C ASP A 262 -5.16 8.68 -23.81
N ASN A 263 -5.79 9.85 -23.79
CA ASN A 263 -6.66 10.30 -24.89
C ASN A 263 -5.87 10.56 -26.18
N LYS A 264 -4.68 11.15 -26.06
CA LYS A 264 -3.80 11.45 -27.20
C LYS A 264 -2.76 10.37 -27.46
N ASN A 265 -2.64 9.39 -26.56
CA ASN A 265 -1.57 8.40 -26.55
C ASN A 265 -0.18 9.06 -26.60
N GLU A 266 0.07 10.00 -25.68
CA GLU A 266 1.29 10.79 -25.58
C GLU A 266 1.96 10.67 -24.23
N VAL A 267 3.30 10.62 -24.23
CA VAL A 267 4.13 10.82 -23.04
C VAL A 267 4.62 12.27 -23.05
N VAL A 268 4.08 13.09 -22.15
CA VAL A 268 4.49 14.50 -22.02
C VAL A 268 5.72 14.55 -21.12
N VAL A 269 6.79 15.14 -21.64
CA VAL A 269 8.05 15.31 -20.91
C VAL A 269 8.42 16.78 -20.74
N GLY A 270 9.22 17.06 -19.70
CA GLY A 270 9.71 18.40 -19.42
C GLY A 270 10.88 18.38 -18.43
N THR A 271 11.31 19.56 -18.04
CA THR A 271 12.43 19.78 -17.13
C THR A 271 12.11 19.34 -15.70
N GLN A 272 13.12 19.31 -14.85
CA GLN A 272 12.91 18.99 -13.41
C GLN A 272 11.99 19.99 -12.72
N GLN A 273 12.02 21.26 -13.11
CA GLN A 273 11.19 22.31 -12.50
C GLN A 273 9.70 22.11 -12.79
N GLU A 274 9.36 21.64 -13.97
CA GLU A 274 7.98 21.37 -14.40
C GLU A 274 7.36 20.15 -13.71
N LEU A 275 8.15 19.33 -13.00
CA LEU A 275 7.64 18.22 -12.17
C LEU A 275 6.90 18.68 -10.90
N PHE A 276 7.03 19.94 -10.52
CA PHE A 276 6.50 20.43 -9.26
C PHE A 276 5.13 21.07 -9.45
N THR A 277 4.17 20.69 -8.58
CA THR A 277 2.84 21.31 -8.53
C THR A 277 2.45 21.63 -7.09
N LYS A 278 1.70 22.72 -6.89
CA LYS A 278 1.16 23.14 -5.59
C LYS A 278 -0.18 22.51 -5.26
N GLU A 279 -0.85 21.92 -6.23
CA GLU A 279 -2.20 21.39 -6.02
C GLU A 279 -2.38 20.01 -6.65
N LEU A 280 -3.30 19.27 -6.10
CA LEU A 280 -3.83 18.04 -6.68
C LEU A 280 -5.31 17.88 -6.30
N TYR A 281 -5.98 16.99 -7.02
CA TYR A 281 -7.35 16.57 -6.73
C TYR A 281 -7.35 15.10 -6.36
N ALA A 282 -8.19 14.73 -5.39
CA ALA A 282 -8.35 13.34 -4.98
C ALA A 282 -9.83 12.98 -4.80
N ASN A 283 -10.16 11.73 -5.09
CA ASN A 283 -11.47 11.14 -4.87
C ASN A 283 -11.36 9.79 -4.13
N GLU A 284 -12.44 9.00 -4.09
CA GLU A 284 -12.49 7.74 -3.33
C GLU A 284 -11.97 7.94 -1.90
N LEU A 285 -12.53 8.96 -1.24
CA LEU A 285 -12.05 9.41 0.06
C LEU A 285 -12.45 8.42 1.16
N ASN A 286 -11.51 8.08 2.03
CA ASN A 286 -11.76 7.40 3.29
C ASN A 286 -11.22 8.23 4.45
N PHE A 287 -12.11 8.87 5.21
CA PHE A 287 -11.75 9.57 6.44
C PHE A 287 -11.98 8.67 7.66
N LEU A 288 -10.96 8.52 8.50
CA LEU A 288 -11.00 7.67 9.69
C LEU A 288 -11.61 8.38 10.91
N LEU A 289 -11.52 9.70 10.98
CA LEU A 289 -11.99 10.47 12.14
C LEU A 289 -13.42 10.99 12.00
N PHE A 290 -13.92 11.19 10.79
CA PHE A 290 -15.27 11.68 10.49
C PHE A 290 -15.81 11.04 9.20
N ASN A 291 -17.05 11.33 8.81
CA ASN A 291 -17.66 10.75 7.61
C ASN A 291 -17.42 11.60 6.37
N THR A 292 -17.54 12.92 6.52
CA THR A 292 -17.43 13.89 5.43
C THR A 292 -16.55 15.05 5.86
N LEU A 293 -15.87 15.65 4.91
CA LEU A 293 -15.13 16.89 5.09
C LEU A 293 -16.04 18.05 4.71
N ASP A 294 -16.50 18.81 5.71
CA ASP A 294 -17.50 19.88 5.50
C ASP A 294 -16.85 21.28 5.42
N LYS A 295 -15.59 21.41 5.78
CA LYS A 295 -14.85 22.67 5.79
C LYS A 295 -13.38 22.47 5.43
N ILE A 296 -12.71 23.55 5.05
CA ILE A 296 -11.26 23.55 4.83
C ILE A 296 -10.54 23.14 6.10
N MET A 297 -9.54 22.26 5.97
CA MET A 297 -8.76 21.77 7.09
C MET A 297 -7.26 21.78 6.75
N GLU A 298 -6.44 22.24 7.69
CA GLU A 298 -5.00 22.14 7.63
C GLU A 298 -4.55 20.74 8.03
N VAL A 299 -3.63 20.16 7.25
CA VAL A 299 -3.12 18.79 7.42
C VAL A 299 -1.67 18.72 6.97
N ASN A 300 -0.99 17.64 7.35
CA ASN A 300 0.17 17.16 6.62
C ASN A 300 -0.30 16.13 5.59
N ALA A 301 0.15 16.24 4.35
CA ALA A 301 -0.25 15.35 3.28
C ALA A 301 0.97 14.62 2.67
N LYS A 302 0.80 13.32 2.40
CA LYS A 302 1.83 12.45 1.84
C LYS A 302 1.33 11.84 0.53
N ILE A 303 1.98 12.14 -0.58
CA ILE A 303 1.52 11.77 -1.94
C ILE A 303 2.08 10.44 -2.46
N ARG A 304 2.96 9.79 -1.72
CA ARG A 304 3.50 8.43 -1.97
C ARG A 304 4.20 7.92 -0.72
N TYR A 305 4.40 6.63 -0.62
CA TYR A 305 5.00 6.01 0.56
C TYR A 305 6.36 6.59 0.95
N ARG A 306 7.24 6.81 -0.02
CA ARG A 306 8.61 7.32 0.23
C ARG A 306 8.72 8.85 0.22
N ALA A 307 7.62 9.58 -0.01
CA ALA A 307 7.65 11.04 0.09
C ALA A 307 7.65 11.47 1.56
N GLU A 308 8.23 12.63 1.83
CA GLU A 308 8.05 13.33 3.09
C GLU A 308 6.63 13.92 3.15
N GLU A 309 6.15 14.14 4.36
CA GLU A 309 4.90 14.84 4.58
C GLU A 309 5.09 16.33 4.34
N ALA A 310 4.12 16.94 3.68
CA ALA A 310 4.12 18.37 3.40
C ALA A 310 2.85 19.03 3.95
N LYS A 311 2.97 20.22 4.51
CA LYS A 311 1.84 21.02 4.95
C LYS A 311 0.94 21.34 3.76
N ALA A 312 -0.35 21.15 3.96
CA ALA A 312 -1.37 21.35 2.96
C ALA A 312 -2.71 21.76 3.60
N GLN A 313 -3.60 22.28 2.77
CA GLN A 313 -5.00 22.42 3.08
C GLN A 313 -5.81 21.46 2.23
N ILE A 314 -6.78 20.79 2.83
CA ILE A 314 -7.78 19.99 2.12
C ILE A 314 -9.08 20.78 2.04
N ILE A 315 -9.57 20.95 0.83
CA ILE A 315 -10.73 21.78 0.49
C ILE A 315 -11.80 20.87 -0.11
N PRO A 316 -12.99 20.74 0.50
CA PRO A 316 -14.05 19.90 -0.04
C PRO A 316 -14.57 20.43 -1.38
N ILE A 317 -14.72 19.51 -2.37
CA ILE A 317 -15.31 19.79 -3.68
C ILE A 317 -16.42 18.76 -3.96
N GLY A 318 -17.49 18.80 -3.19
CA GLY A 318 -18.56 17.80 -3.25
C GLY A 318 -18.36 16.63 -2.27
N LYS A 319 -19.14 15.55 -2.44
CA LYS A 319 -19.23 14.48 -1.43
C LYS A 319 -17.99 13.60 -1.31
N ASP A 320 -17.34 13.33 -2.42
CA ASP A 320 -16.22 12.35 -2.51
C ASP A 320 -15.03 12.90 -3.28
N LYS A 321 -14.82 14.21 -3.20
CA LYS A 321 -13.71 14.86 -3.88
C LYS A 321 -13.16 16.00 -3.06
N VAL A 322 -11.83 16.11 -3.01
CA VAL A 322 -11.12 17.22 -2.38
C VAL A 322 -10.09 17.81 -3.34
N LYS A 323 -9.84 19.10 -3.21
CA LYS A 323 -8.65 19.77 -3.67
C LYS A 323 -7.65 19.79 -2.52
N VAL A 324 -6.40 19.49 -2.79
CA VAL A 324 -5.28 19.57 -1.83
C VAL A 324 -4.35 20.67 -2.31
N GLU A 325 -4.19 21.72 -1.52
CA GLU A 325 -3.27 22.83 -1.76
C GLU A 325 -2.07 22.73 -0.81
N PHE A 326 -0.88 22.58 -1.36
CA PHE A 326 0.36 22.47 -0.60
C PHE A 326 0.98 23.85 -0.34
N GLU A 327 1.56 24.03 0.84
CA GLU A 327 2.36 25.23 1.13
C GLU A 327 3.56 25.32 0.18
N LYS A 328 4.26 24.20 -0.05
CA LYS A 328 5.38 24.07 -0.99
C LYS A 328 5.05 23.10 -2.12
N PRO A 329 5.48 23.41 -3.37
CA PRO A 329 5.23 22.51 -4.50
C PRO A 329 5.73 21.09 -4.26
N GLN A 330 4.95 20.11 -4.66
CA GLN A 330 5.25 18.68 -4.54
C GLN A 330 5.75 18.10 -5.86
N ARG A 331 6.80 17.28 -5.77
CA ARG A 331 7.45 16.70 -6.95
C ARG A 331 6.68 15.48 -7.45
N ALA A 332 6.40 15.47 -8.77
CA ALA A 332 5.86 14.32 -9.50
C ALA A 332 4.59 13.75 -8.87
N VAL A 333 3.58 14.58 -8.65
CA VAL A 333 2.23 14.13 -8.28
C VAL A 333 1.71 13.19 -9.37
N THR A 334 1.31 11.99 -8.99
CA THR A 334 1.05 10.90 -9.93
C THR A 334 -0.37 10.40 -9.81
N LYS A 335 -1.12 10.41 -10.91
CA LYS A 335 -2.49 9.87 -10.99
C LYS A 335 -2.53 8.40 -10.63
N GLY A 336 -3.52 8.00 -9.85
CA GLY A 336 -3.68 6.62 -9.37
C GLY A 336 -2.91 6.29 -8.09
N GLN A 337 -1.92 7.12 -7.70
CA GLN A 337 -1.34 7.04 -6.36
C GLN A 337 -2.31 7.62 -5.33
N SER A 338 -2.05 7.35 -4.05
CA SER A 338 -2.86 7.93 -2.97
C SER A 338 -2.22 9.18 -2.39
N VAL A 339 -3.08 10.10 -1.92
CA VAL A 339 -2.70 11.12 -0.97
C VAL A 339 -3.27 10.76 0.40
N VAL A 340 -2.43 10.75 1.42
CA VAL A 340 -2.82 10.41 2.81
C VAL A 340 -2.61 11.61 3.69
N PHE A 341 -3.61 11.91 4.51
CA PHE A 341 -3.68 13.09 5.36
C PHE A 341 -3.40 12.73 6.81
N TYR A 342 -2.63 13.56 7.48
CA TYR A 342 -2.22 13.40 8.87
C TYR A 342 -2.48 14.67 9.68
N ILE A 343 -2.83 14.49 10.94
CA ILE A 343 -2.78 15.52 11.98
C ILE A 343 -1.81 15.00 13.03
N ASP A 344 -0.66 15.60 13.15
CA ASP A 344 0.46 15.12 13.96
C ASP A 344 0.85 13.67 13.56
N ASP A 345 0.68 12.72 14.47
CA ASP A 345 0.93 11.30 14.23
C ASP A 345 -0.34 10.50 13.85
N ILE A 346 -1.49 11.15 13.82
CA ILE A 346 -2.80 10.51 13.56
C ILE A 346 -3.12 10.55 12.07
N VAL A 347 -3.53 9.40 11.52
CA VAL A 347 -4.06 9.31 10.15
C VAL A 347 -5.48 9.85 10.12
N LEU A 348 -5.67 10.95 9.44
CA LEU A 348 -6.99 11.54 9.20
C LEU A 348 -7.79 10.74 8.16
N GLY A 349 -7.11 10.27 7.14
CA GLY A 349 -7.68 9.57 5.99
C GLY A 349 -6.85 9.75 4.74
N GLY A 350 -7.45 9.56 3.58
CA GLY A 350 -6.80 9.74 2.28
C GLY A 350 -7.75 9.52 1.12
N GLY A 351 -7.20 9.56 -0.11
CA GLY A 351 -7.93 9.32 -1.34
C GLY A 351 -7.00 9.03 -2.51
N LYS A 352 -7.57 8.64 -3.67
CA LYS A 352 -6.84 8.43 -4.93
C LYS A 352 -6.63 9.74 -5.68
N ILE A 353 -5.43 10.01 -6.13
CA ILE A 353 -5.04 11.19 -6.92
C ILE A 353 -5.58 11.06 -8.35
N LEU A 354 -6.26 12.13 -8.85
CA LEU A 354 -6.92 12.23 -10.15
C LEU A 354 -6.00 12.73 -11.27
#